data_52b3b3cbeda87085a848c686f99aa3bd
#
_entry.id   52b3b3cbeda87085a848c686f99aa3bd
#
_cell.length_a   1.000
_cell.length_b   1.000
_cell.length_c   1.000
_cell.angle_alpha   90.00
_cell.angle_beta   90.00
_cell.angle_gamma   90.00
#
_symmetry.space_group_name_H-M   'P 1'
#
loop_
_entity.id
_entity.type
_entity.pdbx_description
1 polymer ?
#
loop_
_entity_poly.entity_id
_entity_poly.type
_entity_poly.pdbx_seq_one_letter_code
_entity_poly.pdbx_strand_id
1 'polypeptide(L)'
;NDGVGSALFVINLEDKVTPGKVEKVIEVRDDKSLDITNSLPGTPVVITADTTRGIKFKGALVYTNDFEGKLTKYNLTNMDNDGARNPINLYDHTTLLSIDASKENGRYQYHSMDAGIGKDSQDLWLFSGTGDYERLTFRDNKLKNIMYGFRDVDFPLYVKKNEAYTTLFKLERCSDTTNDSTGVDCPLTTNKVSLIARAKKNQGWYINLPASQKISAEPTLSNGLVYYPIFE
;
A
#
# COMPACT_ATOMS: atom_id res chain seq x y z
N ASN A 1 -17.88 -12.36 18.83
CA ASN A 1 -16.67 -12.28 19.60
C ASN A 1 -15.65 -11.41 18.88
N ASP A 2 -15.68 -10.15 19.18
CA ASP A 2 -15.14 -9.07 18.36
C ASP A 2 -13.74 -8.66 18.81
N GLY A 3 -13.02 -9.56 19.45
CA GLY A 3 -11.76 -9.27 20.12
C GLY A 3 -10.50 -9.76 19.41
N VAL A 4 -10.61 -10.24 18.19
CA VAL A 4 -9.45 -10.72 17.44
C VAL A 4 -9.20 -9.73 16.30
N GLY A 5 -8.41 -8.71 16.59
CA GLY A 5 -7.96 -7.74 15.61
C GLY A 5 -6.47 -7.90 15.34
N SER A 6 -5.99 -7.27 14.27
CA SER A 6 -4.58 -7.09 14.00
C SER A 6 -4.11 -5.75 14.55
N ALA A 7 -2.86 -5.69 14.95
CA ALA A 7 -2.26 -4.45 15.44
C ALA A 7 -0.81 -4.32 14.99
N LEU A 8 -0.38 -3.08 14.78
CA LEU A 8 1.02 -2.73 14.63
C LEU A 8 1.59 -2.40 16.01
N PHE A 9 2.60 -3.15 16.44
CA PHE A 9 3.32 -2.89 17.68
C PHE A 9 4.58 -2.10 17.40
N VAL A 10 4.78 -1.02 18.13
CA VAL A 10 6.03 -0.26 18.15
C VAL A 10 6.78 -0.63 19.42
N ILE A 11 7.94 -1.26 19.27
CA ILE A 11 8.73 -1.81 20.38
C ILE A 11 10.09 -1.11 20.41
N ASN A 12 10.45 -0.57 21.57
CA ASN A 12 11.73 0.08 21.79
C ASN A 12 12.75 -0.95 22.28
N LEU A 13 13.66 -1.36 21.42
CA LEU A 13 14.71 -2.31 21.75
C LEU A 13 15.88 -1.67 22.51
N GLU A 14 16.00 -0.35 22.45
CA GLU A 14 17.10 0.41 23.04
C GLU A 14 16.69 1.20 24.32
N ASP A 15 15.52 0.90 24.89
CA ASP A 15 15.13 1.49 26.16
C ASP A 15 16.12 1.10 27.25
N LYS A 16 16.66 2.10 27.95
CA LYS A 16 17.74 1.89 28.92
C LYS A 16 17.29 1.19 30.19
N VAL A 17 16.00 1.23 30.48
CA VAL A 17 15.43 0.67 31.74
C VAL A 17 14.73 -0.66 31.43
N THR A 18 13.99 -0.71 30.36
CA THR A 18 13.18 -1.88 29.92
C THR A 18 13.36 -2.12 28.43
N PRO A 19 14.48 -2.73 28.00
CA PRO A 19 14.63 -3.14 26.59
C PRO A 19 13.49 -4.04 26.16
N GLY A 20 12.92 -3.75 24.99
CA GLY A 20 11.75 -4.46 24.50
C GLY A 20 10.41 -3.86 24.96
N LYS A 21 10.42 -2.68 25.57
CA LYS A 21 9.21 -1.98 25.96
C LYS A 21 8.31 -1.68 24.74
N VAL A 22 7.02 -1.99 24.90
CA VAL A 22 6.01 -1.59 23.90
C VAL A 22 5.71 -0.10 24.09
N GLU A 23 6.09 0.71 23.12
CA GLU A 23 5.84 2.15 23.12
C GLU A 23 4.43 2.48 22.67
N LYS A 24 3.91 1.72 21.69
CA LYS A 24 2.57 1.91 21.14
C LYS A 24 2.02 0.63 20.55
N VAL A 25 0.73 0.45 20.73
CA VAL A 25 -0.09 -0.51 19.97
C VAL A 25 -1.07 0.30 19.12
N ILE A 26 -1.07 0.06 17.82
CA ILE A 26 -1.99 0.70 16.87
C ILE A 26 -2.87 -0.40 16.31
N GLU A 27 -4.12 -0.41 16.74
CA GLU A 27 -5.10 -1.41 16.31
C GLU A 27 -5.53 -1.15 14.87
N VAL A 28 -5.57 -2.21 14.08
CA VAL A 28 -6.21 -2.22 12.77
C VAL A 28 -7.63 -2.71 12.95
N ARG A 29 -8.57 -1.80 12.81
CA ARG A 29 -9.97 -2.08 13.05
C ARG A 29 -10.57 -2.89 11.89
N ASP A 30 -11.40 -3.85 12.27
CA ASP A 30 -12.30 -4.56 11.39
C ASP A 30 -13.52 -3.68 11.06
N ASP A 31 -13.80 -3.48 9.79
CA ASP A 31 -15.01 -2.78 9.35
C ASP A 31 -16.17 -3.76 9.29
N LYS A 32 -16.98 -3.74 10.32
CA LYS A 32 -18.12 -4.67 10.45
C LYS A 32 -19.18 -4.51 9.37
N SER A 33 -19.12 -3.47 8.57
CA SER A 33 -20.00 -3.30 7.41
C SER A 33 -19.54 -4.11 6.21
N LEU A 34 -18.28 -4.58 6.21
CA LEU A 34 -17.72 -5.44 5.19
C LEU A 34 -17.93 -6.92 5.53
N ASP A 35 -17.90 -7.74 4.52
CA ASP A 35 -18.05 -9.19 4.63
C ASP A 35 -16.74 -9.94 4.86
N ILE A 36 -15.66 -9.21 5.14
CA ILE A 36 -14.28 -9.69 5.35
C ILE A 36 -13.90 -9.43 6.80
N THR A 37 -13.30 -10.41 7.46
CA THR A 37 -12.62 -10.17 8.74
C THR A 37 -11.24 -9.62 8.49
N ASN A 38 -10.94 -8.45 9.03
CA ASN A 38 -9.70 -7.75 8.72
C ASN A 38 -8.47 -8.37 9.41
N SER A 39 -7.33 -8.34 8.73
CA SER A 39 -6.04 -8.73 9.26
C SER A 39 -4.90 -8.04 8.52
N LEU A 40 -3.70 -8.06 9.13
CA LEU A 40 -2.44 -7.59 8.54
C LEU A 40 -1.54 -8.80 8.22
N PRO A 41 -1.68 -9.44 7.06
CA PRO A 41 -0.93 -10.65 6.76
C PRO A 41 0.49 -10.36 6.24
N GLY A 42 0.68 -9.20 5.63
CA GLY A 42 1.95 -8.80 5.01
C GLY A 42 2.92 -8.14 5.99
N THR A 43 4.20 -8.19 5.66
CA THR A 43 5.24 -7.46 6.38
C THR A 43 5.09 -5.95 6.14
N PRO A 44 5.19 -5.10 7.18
CA PRO A 44 5.18 -3.66 7.01
C PRO A 44 6.37 -3.17 6.18
N VAL A 45 6.13 -2.22 5.30
CA VAL A 45 7.20 -1.48 4.60
C VAL A 45 7.59 -0.29 5.44
N VAL A 46 8.87 -0.22 5.82
CA VAL A 46 9.40 0.85 6.67
C VAL A 46 10.34 1.72 5.87
N ILE A 47 10.02 3.02 5.78
CA ILE A 47 10.82 3.99 5.02
C ILE A 47 11.27 5.09 5.96
N THR A 48 12.60 5.24 6.02
CA THR A 48 13.22 6.38 6.69
C THR A 48 13.37 7.50 5.67
N ALA A 49 12.66 8.60 5.86
CA ALA A 49 12.72 9.73 4.92
C ALA A 49 14.07 10.46 4.93
N ASP A 50 14.87 10.22 5.93
CA ASP A 50 16.17 10.85 6.18
C ASP A 50 17.32 10.05 5.58
N THR A 51 17.36 9.93 4.29
CA THR A 51 18.43 9.18 3.61
C THR A 51 19.69 10.01 3.31
N THR A 52 19.70 11.28 3.67
CA THR A 52 20.85 12.16 3.41
C THR A 52 22.01 11.80 4.35
N ARG A 53 23.18 11.58 3.79
CA ARG A 53 24.39 11.20 4.53
C ARG A 53 24.70 12.20 5.64
N GLY A 54 24.78 11.71 6.88
CA GLY A 54 25.12 12.53 8.05
C GLY A 54 23.91 13.12 8.80
N ILE A 55 22.67 12.89 8.36
CA ILE A 55 21.49 13.28 9.12
C ILE A 55 21.17 12.22 10.17
N LYS A 56 20.87 12.65 11.39
CA LYS A 56 20.42 11.76 12.45
C LYS A 56 19.07 11.15 12.08
N PHE A 57 18.89 9.89 12.42
CA PHE A 57 17.59 9.21 12.31
C PHE A 57 16.50 10.04 13.03
N LYS A 58 15.46 10.37 12.28
CA LYS A 58 14.34 11.21 12.77
C LYS A 58 13.05 10.42 12.94
N GLY A 59 13.04 9.16 12.55
CA GLY A 59 11.89 8.30 12.57
C GLY A 59 11.63 7.67 11.21
N ALA A 60 10.45 7.08 11.06
CA ALA A 60 10.07 6.37 9.86
C ALA A 60 8.60 6.61 9.52
N LEU A 61 8.27 6.40 8.26
CA LEU A 61 6.92 6.17 7.79
C LEU A 61 6.76 4.67 7.53
N VAL A 62 5.71 4.10 8.06
CA VAL A 62 5.40 2.68 7.90
C VAL A 62 4.15 2.54 7.07
N TYR A 63 4.15 1.59 6.14
CA TYR A 63 3.01 1.30 5.28
C TYR A 63 2.62 -0.14 5.43
N THR A 64 1.31 -0.39 5.53
CA THR A 64 0.72 -1.72 5.53
C THR A 64 -0.45 -1.79 4.58
N ASN A 65 -0.72 -2.97 4.08
CA ASN A 65 -1.97 -3.33 3.45
C ASN A 65 -2.70 -4.37 4.31
N ASP A 66 -4.02 -4.39 4.23
CA ASP A 66 -4.86 -5.28 5.01
C ASP A 66 -5.85 -6.06 4.13
N PHE A 67 -6.54 -7.04 4.74
CA PHE A 67 -7.51 -7.87 4.02
C PHE A 67 -8.71 -7.09 3.49
N GLU A 68 -9.10 -6.01 4.15
CA GLU A 68 -10.17 -5.14 3.66
C GLU A 68 -9.73 -4.26 2.48
N GLY A 69 -8.49 -4.42 2.02
CA GLY A 69 -7.98 -3.72 0.87
C GLY A 69 -7.61 -2.27 1.15
N LYS A 70 -7.26 -1.95 2.39
CA LYS A 70 -6.80 -0.62 2.77
C LYS A 70 -5.27 -0.59 2.80
N LEU A 71 -4.70 0.45 2.21
CA LEU A 71 -3.29 0.81 2.34
C LEU A 71 -3.20 1.93 3.37
N THR A 72 -2.54 1.66 4.49
CA THR A 72 -2.46 2.58 5.63
C THR A 72 -1.02 3.03 5.86
N LYS A 73 -0.85 4.33 6.09
CA LYS A 73 0.40 5.00 6.45
C LYS A 73 0.41 5.34 7.92
N TYR A 74 1.48 4.97 8.61
CA TYR A 74 1.71 5.25 10.03
C TYR A 74 2.90 6.18 10.18
N ASN A 75 2.78 7.13 11.10
CA ASN A 75 3.83 8.09 11.41
C ASN A 75 4.65 7.64 12.63
N LEU A 76 5.87 7.21 12.40
CA LEU A 76 6.85 6.94 13.46
C LEU A 76 7.93 8.02 13.55
N THR A 77 7.71 9.16 12.90
CA THR A 77 8.57 10.34 13.02
C THR A 77 7.99 11.31 14.04
N ASN A 78 8.83 11.90 14.87
CA ASN A 78 8.42 12.89 15.85
C ASN A 78 8.74 14.32 15.42
N MET A 79 8.88 14.54 14.12
CA MET A 79 9.14 15.85 13.52
C MET A 79 8.00 16.25 12.62
N ASP A 80 7.66 17.50 12.61
CA ASP A 80 6.71 18.08 11.68
C ASP A 80 7.36 18.41 10.32
N ASN A 81 6.58 19.03 9.45
CA ASN A 81 7.00 19.38 8.10
C ASN A 81 8.13 20.43 8.07
N ASP A 82 8.28 21.19 9.12
CA ASP A 82 9.32 22.23 9.27
C ASP A 82 10.55 21.69 9.99
N GLY A 83 10.56 20.39 10.31
CA GLY A 83 11.66 19.75 11.02
C GLY A 83 11.64 19.99 12.54
N ALA A 84 10.61 20.62 13.06
CA ALA A 84 10.40 20.78 14.50
C ALA A 84 9.80 19.51 15.11
N ARG A 85 10.06 19.27 16.37
CA ARG A 85 9.44 18.16 17.10
C ARG A 85 7.95 18.40 17.25
N ASN A 86 7.15 17.54 16.61
CA ASN A 86 5.71 17.58 16.76
C ASN A 86 5.19 16.21 17.26
N PRO A 87 5.16 15.98 18.56
CA PRO A 87 4.70 14.72 19.12
C PRO A 87 3.21 14.44 18.92
N ILE A 88 2.42 15.43 18.49
CA ILE A 88 0.97 15.29 18.31
C ILE A 88 0.64 14.25 17.24
N ASN A 89 1.45 14.19 16.18
CA ASN A 89 1.24 13.26 15.08
C ASN A 89 2.04 11.94 15.22
N LEU A 90 2.85 11.81 16.27
CA LEU A 90 3.60 10.56 16.49
C LEU A 90 2.63 9.43 16.80
N TYR A 91 2.82 8.29 16.12
CA TYR A 91 1.95 7.10 16.16
C TYR A 91 0.55 7.29 15.58
N ASP A 92 0.30 8.42 14.91
CA ASP A 92 -0.93 8.58 14.15
C ASP A 92 -0.88 7.77 12.85
N HIS A 93 -2.05 7.48 12.30
CA HIS A 93 -2.16 6.73 11.05
C HIS A 93 -3.27 7.28 10.18
N THR A 94 -3.16 7.02 8.88
CA THR A 94 -4.14 7.44 7.89
C THR A 94 -4.22 6.43 6.75
N THR A 95 -5.44 6.11 6.32
CA THR A 95 -5.66 5.29 5.13
C THR A 95 -5.45 6.15 3.88
N LEU A 96 -4.58 5.70 2.98
CA LEU A 96 -4.25 6.37 1.74
C LEU A 96 -5.07 5.87 0.55
N LEU A 97 -5.34 4.57 0.51
CA LEU A 97 -6.04 3.89 -0.58
C LEU A 97 -6.98 2.84 -0.02
N SER A 98 -8.16 2.72 -0.61
CA SER A 98 -9.03 1.56 -0.49
C SER A 98 -9.31 0.98 -1.88
N ILE A 99 -9.10 -0.31 -2.03
CA ILE A 99 -9.36 -1.02 -3.30
C ILE A 99 -10.71 -1.73 -3.32
N ASP A 100 -11.54 -1.44 -2.33
CA ASP A 100 -12.91 -1.94 -2.27
C ASP A 100 -12.97 -3.49 -2.29
N ALA A 101 -12.27 -4.12 -1.34
CA ALA A 101 -12.22 -5.57 -1.23
C ALA A 101 -13.52 -6.15 -0.68
N SER A 102 -13.93 -7.31 -1.20
CA SER A 102 -15.07 -8.07 -0.74
C SER A 102 -14.84 -9.58 -0.97
N LYS A 103 -15.62 -10.43 -0.29
CA LYS A 103 -15.59 -11.89 -0.55
C LYS A 103 -15.91 -12.21 -2.00
N GLU A 104 -16.81 -11.46 -2.61
CA GLU A 104 -17.24 -11.68 -3.98
C GLU A 104 -16.13 -11.37 -4.99
N ASN A 105 -15.45 -10.22 -4.86
CA ASN A 105 -14.41 -9.82 -5.80
C ASN A 105 -13.03 -10.42 -5.52
N GLY A 106 -12.83 -10.98 -4.31
CA GLY A 106 -11.61 -11.71 -3.93
C GLY A 106 -10.36 -10.86 -3.80
N ARG A 107 -10.48 -9.53 -3.64
CA ARG A 107 -9.36 -8.58 -3.57
C ARG A 107 -8.63 -8.61 -2.23
N TYR A 108 -8.37 -9.80 -1.71
CA TYR A 108 -7.56 -9.95 -0.50
C TYR A 108 -6.10 -9.60 -0.75
N GLN A 109 -5.50 -8.88 0.18
CA GLN A 109 -4.07 -8.54 0.12
C GLN A 109 -3.29 -9.36 1.14
N TYR A 110 -2.69 -10.46 0.68
CA TYR A 110 -1.92 -11.38 1.53
C TYR A 110 -0.46 -10.99 1.66
N HIS A 111 0.10 -10.37 0.63
CA HIS A 111 1.52 -10.16 0.51
C HIS A 111 1.90 -8.72 0.82
N SER A 112 3.12 -8.54 1.28
CA SER A 112 3.73 -7.24 1.49
C SER A 112 3.74 -6.41 0.20
N MET A 113 3.89 -5.11 0.38
CA MET A 113 4.17 -4.19 -0.72
C MET A 113 5.67 -4.12 -0.96
N ASP A 114 6.07 -3.76 -2.19
CA ASP A 114 7.38 -3.20 -2.43
C ASP A 114 7.28 -1.68 -2.67
N ALA A 115 8.35 -0.95 -2.41
CA ALA A 115 8.36 0.49 -2.46
C ALA A 115 9.61 1.05 -3.13
N GLY A 116 9.43 2.15 -3.83
CA GLY A 116 10.56 2.84 -4.44
C GLY A 116 10.29 4.31 -4.72
N ILE A 117 11.37 5.07 -4.79
CA ILE A 117 11.31 6.50 -5.12
C ILE A 117 11.50 6.65 -6.63
N GLY A 118 10.54 7.33 -7.26
CA GLY A 118 10.63 7.63 -8.69
C GLY A 118 11.79 8.56 -8.99
N LYS A 119 12.66 8.16 -9.93
CA LYS A 119 13.88 8.90 -10.28
C LYS A 119 13.62 10.36 -10.65
N ASP A 120 12.54 10.58 -11.41
CA ASP A 120 12.25 11.91 -11.96
C ASP A 120 11.23 12.70 -11.13
N SER A 121 10.41 12.02 -10.33
CA SER A 121 9.35 12.66 -9.55
C SER A 121 9.69 12.84 -8.08
N GLN A 122 10.65 12.06 -7.57
CA GLN A 122 10.95 11.92 -6.15
C GLN A 122 9.74 11.52 -5.28
N ASP A 123 8.64 11.12 -5.91
CA ASP A 123 7.48 10.57 -5.24
C ASP A 123 7.77 9.15 -4.75
N LEU A 124 7.20 8.80 -3.63
CA LEU A 124 7.20 7.41 -3.17
C LEU A 124 6.09 6.63 -3.89
N TRP A 125 6.48 5.54 -4.49
CA TRP A 125 5.57 4.57 -5.09
C TRP A 125 5.54 3.29 -4.26
N LEU A 126 4.34 2.78 -4.08
CA LEU A 126 4.04 1.53 -3.37
C LEU A 126 3.36 0.59 -4.35
N PHE A 127 3.86 -0.64 -4.46
CA PHE A 127 3.38 -1.64 -5.40
C PHE A 127 2.82 -2.84 -4.65
N SER A 128 1.63 -3.30 -5.01
CA SER A 128 1.01 -4.47 -4.43
C SER A 128 -0.03 -5.06 -5.37
N GLY A 129 -0.63 -6.16 -4.97
CA GLY A 129 -1.70 -6.80 -5.72
C GLY A 129 -2.54 -7.71 -4.85
N THR A 130 -3.57 -8.29 -5.44
CA THR A 130 -4.59 -9.05 -4.73
C THR A 130 -4.68 -10.49 -5.22
N GLY A 131 -5.16 -11.35 -4.34
CA GLY A 131 -5.45 -12.74 -4.62
C GLY A 131 -5.62 -13.53 -3.34
N ASP A 132 -6.55 -14.46 -3.33
CA ASP A 132 -6.74 -15.39 -2.22
C ASP A 132 -5.65 -16.46 -2.28
N TYR A 133 -4.58 -16.24 -1.52
CA TYR A 133 -3.43 -17.14 -1.46
C TYR A 133 -3.76 -18.51 -0.86
N GLU A 134 -4.70 -18.57 0.07
CA GLU A 134 -5.14 -19.84 0.68
C GLU A 134 -5.93 -20.72 -0.28
N ARG A 135 -6.53 -20.11 -1.30
CA ARG A 135 -7.33 -20.80 -2.32
C ARG A 135 -6.87 -20.45 -3.73
N LEU A 136 -5.59 -20.65 -4.03
CA LEU A 136 -5.01 -20.30 -5.33
C LEU A 136 -5.74 -20.94 -6.50
N THR A 137 -6.13 -22.21 -6.36
CA THR A 137 -6.82 -22.95 -7.43
C THR A 137 -8.31 -22.64 -7.55
N PHE A 138 -8.88 -21.90 -6.58
CA PHE A 138 -10.30 -21.51 -6.66
C PHE A 138 -10.50 -20.49 -7.76
N ARG A 139 -11.42 -20.77 -8.66
CA ARG A 139 -11.76 -19.96 -9.84
C ARG A 139 -13.23 -19.60 -9.81
N ASP A 140 -13.51 -18.31 -9.94
CA ASP A 140 -14.86 -17.78 -10.07
C ASP A 140 -14.81 -16.55 -11.00
N ASN A 141 -15.77 -16.42 -11.90
CA ASN A 141 -15.86 -15.29 -12.82
C ASN A 141 -16.16 -13.95 -12.11
N LYS A 142 -16.55 -14.00 -10.86
CA LYS A 142 -16.76 -12.81 -10.00
C LYS A 142 -15.47 -12.27 -9.42
N LEU A 143 -14.39 -13.04 -9.39
CA LEU A 143 -13.10 -12.57 -8.90
C LEU A 143 -12.61 -11.41 -9.76
N LYS A 144 -12.15 -10.36 -9.12
CA LYS A 144 -11.70 -9.10 -9.74
C LYS A 144 -10.36 -8.68 -9.16
N ASN A 145 -9.42 -9.63 -9.14
CA ASN A 145 -8.07 -9.35 -8.65
C ASN A 145 -7.39 -8.27 -9.48
N ILE A 146 -6.49 -7.56 -8.85
CA ILE A 146 -5.74 -6.47 -9.45
C ILE A 146 -4.26 -6.52 -9.08
N MET A 147 -3.41 -5.93 -9.90
CA MET A 147 -2.11 -5.41 -9.52
C MET A 147 -2.13 -3.90 -9.64
N TYR A 148 -1.43 -3.21 -8.77
CA TYR A 148 -1.46 -1.75 -8.74
C TYR A 148 -0.15 -1.12 -8.28
N GLY A 149 0.05 0.13 -8.69
CA GLY A 149 1.05 1.04 -8.16
C GLY A 149 0.37 2.30 -7.63
N PHE A 150 0.59 2.60 -6.37
CA PHE A 150 0.04 3.78 -5.70
C PHE A 150 1.14 4.78 -5.38
N ARG A 151 0.86 6.06 -5.59
CA ARG A 151 1.78 7.16 -5.31
C ARG A 151 1.38 7.89 -4.03
N ASP A 152 2.27 7.91 -3.04
CA ASP A 152 2.10 8.77 -1.87
C ASP A 152 2.55 10.20 -2.20
N VAL A 153 1.58 11.05 -2.49
CA VAL A 153 1.81 12.45 -2.90
C VAL A 153 2.31 13.34 -1.77
N ASP A 154 2.15 12.91 -0.53
CA ASP A 154 2.57 13.67 0.66
C ASP A 154 3.97 13.27 1.14
N PHE A 155 4.55 12.18 0.61
CA PHE A 155 5.90 11.76 0.99
C PHE A 155 6.92 12.89 0.69
N PRO A 156 7.86 13.19 1.58
CA PRO A 156 8.25 12.47 2.81
C PRO A 156 7.49 12.90 4.08
N LEU A 157 6.41 13.62 3.95
CA LEU A 157 5.65 14.16 5.07
C LEU A 157 4.53 13.20 5.49
N TYR A 158 4.15 13.26 6.76
CA TYR A 158 2.90 12.67 7.21
C TYR A 158 1.78 13.72 7.18
N VAL A 159 0.74 13.44 6.42
CA VAL A 159 -0.48 14.24 6.38
C VAL A 159 -1.66 13.36 6.72
N LYS A 160 -2.38 13.69 7.78
CA LYS A 160 -3.59 12.97 8.15
C LYS A 160 -4.70 13.29 7.16
N LYS A 161 -5.29 12.27 6.55
CA LYS A 161 -6.45 12.41 5.68
C LYS A 161 -7.72 12.26 6.52
N ASN A 162 -8.55 13.29 6.55
CA ASN A 162 -9.86 13.22 7.19
C ASN A 162 -10.83 12.50 6.24
N GLU A 163 -11.08 11.23 6.48
CA GLU A 163 -12.09 10.36 5.84
C GLU A 163 -11.99 10.18 4.30
N ALA A 164 -11.30 11.05 3.59
CA ALA A 164 -11.23 11.02 2.13
C ALA A 164 -9.93 10.36 1.65
N TYR A 165 -9.76 9.09 1.92
CA TYR A 165 -8.70 8.33 1.28
C TYR A 165 -8.98 8.13 -0.23
N THR A 166 -7.93 7.85 -0.97
CA THR A 166 -8.04 7.53 -2.40
C THR A 166 -8.78 6.20 -2.56
N THR A 167 -9.75 6.19 -3.45
CA THR A 167 -10.41 4.96 -3.88
C THR A 167 -9.79 4.46 -5.19
N LEU A 168 -10.07 3.20 -5.52
CA LEU A 168 -9.60 2.60 -6.77
C LEU A 168 -9.97 3.44 -8.02
N PHE A 169 -11.12 4.10 -8.01
CA PHE A 169 -11.57 4.95 -9.12
C PHE A 169 -10.70 6.18 -9.38
N LYS A 170 -9.85 6.57 -8.43
CA LYS A 170 -8.88 7.68 -8.60
C LYS A 170 -7.52 7.21 -9.12
N LEU A 171 -7.35 5.91 -9.33
CA LEU A 171 -6.19 5.36 -10.01
C LEU A 171 -6.47 5.26 -11.50
N GLU A 172 -5.42 5.37 -12.32
CA GLU A 172 -5.53 5.12 -13.74
C GLU A 172 -5.74 3.63 -13.98
N ARG A 173 -6.86 3.27 -14.60
CA ARG A 173 -7.08 1.90 -15.02
C ARG A 173 -6.28 1.60 -16.28
N CYS A 174 -5.35 0.68 -16.18
CA CYS A 174 -4.58 0.19 -17.32
C CYS A 174 -5.22 -1.06 -17.90
N SER A 175 -5.21 -1.17 -19.22
CA SER A 175 -5.58 -2.39 -19.92
C SER A 175 -4.46 -3.42 -19.82
N ASP A 176 -4.81 -4.67 -19.63
CA ASP A 176 -3.91 -5.83 -19.71
C ASP A 176 -3.83 -6.41 -21.13
N THR A 177 -4.81 -6.05 -22.00
CA THR A 177 -4.90 -6.54 -23.36
C THR A 177 -5.17 -5.42 -24.35
N THR A 178 -4.73 -5.59 -25.57
CA THR A 178 -5.00 -4.67 -26.69
C THR A 178 -6.49 -4.56 -27.06
N ASN A 179 -7.32 -5.44 -26.54
CA ASN A 179 -8.76 -5.52 -26.84
C ASN A 179 -9.67 -4.99 -25.72
N ASP A 180 -9.11 -4.53 -24.60
CA ASP A 180 -9.92 -3.92 -23.54
C ASP A 180 -10.26 -2.47 -23.89
N SER A 181 -11.42 -2.27 -24.54
CA SER A 181 -11.91 -0.96 -24.95
C SER A 181 -12.25 -0.02 -23.78
N THR A 182 -12.26 -0.51 -22.54
CA THR A 182 -12.63 0.23 -21.34
C THR A 182 -11.43 0.64 -20.48
N GLY A 183 -10.28 0.04 -20.73
CA GLY A 183 -9.02 0.35 -20.07
C GLY A 183 -8.11 1.19 -20.98
N VAL A 184 -7.02 1.66 -20.42
CA VAL A 184 -5.99 2.38 -21.15
C VAL A 184 -4.75 1.50 -21.26
N ASP A 185 -4.16 1.41 -22.43
CA ASP A 185 -2.92 0.65 -22.70
C ASP A 185 -1.71 1.28 -21.99
N CYS A 186 -1.64 1.14 -20.67
CA CYS A 186 -0.53 1.67 -19.89
C CYS A 186 0.78 0.91 -20.15
N PRO A 187 0.80 -0.43 -20.15
CA PRO A 187 2.04 -1.18 -20.28
C PRO A 187 2.62 -1.16 -21.69
N LEU A 188 1.75 -1.03 -22.67
CA LEU A 188 2.09 -1.16 -24.08
C LEU A 188 2.27 0.16 -24.81
N THR A 189 2.00 1.29 -24.15
CA THR A 189 2.18 2.58 -24.79
C THR A 189 3.65 2.86 -25.08
N THR A 190 3.95 3.19 -26.30
CA THR A 190 5.27 3.67 -26.71
C THR A 190 5.56 5.08 -26.20
N ASN A 191 4.54 5.78 -25.76
CA ASN A 191 4.66 7.15 -25.23
C ASN A 191 4.78 7.16 -23.71
N LYS A 192 5.98 6.87 -23.20
CA LYS A 192 6.29 6.90 -21.77
C LYS A 192 5.97 8.23 -21.09
N VAL A 193 6.11 9.33 -21.79
CA VAL A 193 5.84 10.67 -21.25
C VAL A 193 4.36 10.84 -20.91
N SER A 194 3.48 10.41 -21.81
CA SER A 194 2.03 10.51 -21.56
C SER A 194 1.58 9.57 -20.44
N LEU A 195 2.16 8.38 -20.34
CA LEU A 195 1.88 7.44 -19.26
C LEU A 195 2.29 8.01 -17.90
N ILE A 196 3.50 8.54 -17.78
CA ILE A 196 4.00 9.18 -16.56
C ILE A 196 3.11 10.36 -16.17
N ALA A 197 2.76 11.22 -17.12
CA ALA A 197 1.91 12.37 -16.86
C ALA A 197 0.50 11.97 -16.36
N ARG A 198 -0.06 10.90 -16.90
CA ARG A 198 -1.36 10.35 -16.50
C ARG A 198 -1.32 9.69 -15.13
N ALA A 199 -0.30 8.89 -14.86
CA ALA A 199 -0.09 8.29 -13.55
C ALA A 199 0.14 9.34 -12.45
N LYS A 200 0.80 10.46 -12.79
CA LYS A 200 0.95 11.61 -11.88
C LYS A 200 -0.33 12.41 -11.67
N LYS A 201 -1.15 12.54 -12.70
CA LYS A 201 -2.46 13.22 -12.60
C LYS A 201 -3.42 12.43 -11.70
N ASN A 202 -3.42 11.12 -11.84
CA ASN A 202 -4.09 10.17 -10.96
C ASN A 202 -3.12 9.77 -9.85
N GLN A 203 -3.59 9.23 -8.75
CA GLN A 203 -2.71 8.83 -7.63
C GLN A 203 -2.05 7.46 -7.83
N GLY A 204 -1.87 7.04 -9.08
CA GLY A 204 -1.29 5.78 -9.45
C GLY A 204 -2.06 5.09 -10.58
N TRP A 205 -1.90 3.79 -10.69
CA TRP A 205 -2.50 2.94 -11.72
C TRP A 205 -2.88 1.57 -11.16
N TYR A 206 -3.78 0.89 -11.85
CA TYR A 206 -4.08 -0.53 -11.60
C TYR A 206 -4.42 -1.28 -12.88
N ILE A 207 -4.22 -2.57 -12.86
CA ILE A 207 -4.57 -3.51 -13.94
C ILE A 207 -5.47 -4.58 -13.36
N ASN A 208 -6.61 -4.84 -14.00
CA ASN A 208 -7.44 -5.97 -13.65
C ASN A 208 -6.79 -7.27 -14.15
N LEU A 209 -6.75 -8.26 -13.30
CA LEU A 209 -6.32 -9.60 -13.66
C LEU A 209 -7.52 -10.42 -14.15
N PRO A 210 -7.33 -11.34 -15.12
CA PRO A 210 -8.31 -12.35 -15.43
C PRO A 210 -8.80 -13.10 -14.19
N ALA A 211 -10.03 -13.60 -14.20
CA ALA A 211 -10.65 -14.23 -13.02
C ALA A 211 -9.91 -15.47 -12.50
N SER A 212 -9.08 -16.10 -13.32
CA SER A 212 -8.20 -17.22 -12.92
C SER A 212 -6.91 -16.77 -12.25
N GLN A 213 -6.52 -15.53 -12.46
CA GLN A 213 -5.21 -15.04 -12.03
C GLN A 213 -5.25 -14.38 -10.65
N LYS A 214 -4.19 -14.60 -9.89
CA LYS A 214 -3.99 -14.08 -8.53
C LYS A 214 -2.54 -13.71 -8.32
N ILE A 215 -2.30 -12.65 -7.56
CA ILE A 215 -0.96 -12.35 -7.08
C ILE A 215 -0.59 -13.41 -6.04
N SER A 216 0.54 -14.08 -6.23
CA SER A 216 0.95 -15.23 -5.44
C SER A 216 2.15 -14.99 -4.54
N ALA A 217 2.79 -13.83 -4.64
CA ALA A 217 3.87 -13.38 -3.76
C ALA A 217 3.96 -11.84 -3.78
N GLU A 218 4.83 -11.28 -2.95
CA GLU A 218 5.11 -9.85 -2.97
C GLU A 218 5.71 -9.43 -4.31
N PRO A 219 5.36 -8.26 -4.84
CA PRO A 219 6.01 -7.69 -6.00
C PRO A 219 7.47 -7.33 -5.68
N THR A 220 8.29 -7.22 -6.70
CA THR A 220 9.69 -6.81 -6.56
C THR A 220 10.00 -5.67 -7.52
N LEU A 221 10.50 -4.57 -6.97
CA LEU A 221 10.97 -3.42 -7.73
C LEU A 221 12.48 -3.53 -7.98
N SER A 222 12.89 -3.51 -9.23
CA SER A 222 14.31 -3.49 -9.60
C SER A 222 14.53 -2.66 -10.86
N ASN A 223 15.50 -1.75 -10.82
CA ASN A 223 15.89 -0.91 -11.97
C ASN A 223 14.72 -0.17 -12.65
N GLY A 224 13.72 0.27 -11.87
CA GLY A 224 12.54 0.96 -12.39
C GLY A 224 11.51 0.05 -13.04
N LEU A 225 11.66 -1.26 -12.90
CA LEU A 225 10.70 -2.28 -13.32
C LEU A 225 10.09 -2.93 -12.09
N VAL A 226 8.78 -3.22 -12.15
CA VAL A 226 8.07 -3.96 -11.11
C VAL A 226 7.69 -5.33 -11.65
N TYR A 227 8.05 -6.35 -10.89
CA TYR A 227 7.77 -7.75 -11.19
C TYR A 227 6.66 -8.24 -10.27
N TYR A 228 5.58 -8.74 -10.84
CA TYR A 228 4.45 -9.30 -10.11
C TYR A 228 4.41 -10.81 -10.33
N PRO A 229 4.59 -11.64 -9.29
CA PRO A 229 4.35 -13.07 -9.38
C PRO A 229 2.85 -13.34 -9.48
N ILE A 230 2.43 -13.97 -10.59
CA ILE A 230 1.04 -14.28 -10.88
C ILE A 230 0.87 -15.79 -10.95
N PHE A 231 -0.11 -16.31 -10.22
CA PHE A 231 -0.61 -17.67 -10.36
C PHE A 231 -1.79 -17.70 -11.32
N GLU A 232 -1.81 -18.67 -12.22
CA GLU A 232 -2.88 -18.92 -13.20
C GLU A 232 -3.47 -20.34 -13.10
#